data_6c7cedd4a188a73e415138e01805c7a7
#
_entry.id   6c7cedd4a188a73e415138e01805c7a7
#
_cell.length_a   1.000
_cell.length_b   1.000
_cell.length_c   1.000
_cell.angle_alpha   90.00
_cell.angle_beta   90.00
_cell.angle_gamma   90.00
#
_symmetry.space_group_name_H-M   'P 1'
#
loop_
_entity.id
_entity.type
_entity.pdbx_description
1 polymer ?
#
loop_
_entity_poly.entity_id
_entity_poly.type
_entity_poly.pdbx_seq_one_letter_code
_entity_poly.pdbx_strand_id
1 'polypeptide(L)'
;MNRINGFLIINKDQGCTSHDCVNTIRKVLNIRKVGHTGTLDPQVTGILPIAIGNATRFIQYLPQEKCYLGEIKLGISTSTDDIYGEIINRRNWPQISTKQLDNTLNLYRGSLKQVPPKVSSVHVNGERAYKKFLKNEEFELSPKDITISELILKKWDKDNGILKLKIKCSSGTYIRSLARDLGLTLNTVGCLYDLKRTSACGFNEENSNLVNLKDIPSNIDSFIMPTITALQHLPSYCLKNKEEIIWWETGRKIILNSEKYIIFKNLKDLSPIKVIDPKNNLMGIGIINNKEAIYLQPKLVLNAR
;
A
#
# COMPACT_ATOMS: atom_id res chain seq x y z
N MET A 1 3.65 -28.04 -15.06
CA MET A 1 4.48 -26.99 -14.41
C MET A 1 3.64 -26.31 -13.35
N ASN A 2 4.03 -26.41 -12.09
CA ASN A 2 3.40 -25.64 -11.01
C ASN A 2 3.58 -24.15 -11.31
N ARG A 3 2.47 -23.45 -11.56
CA ARG A 3 2.53 -21.99 -11.82
C ARG A 3 2.91 -21.31 -10.51
N ILE A 4 4.05 -20.63 -10.50
CA ILE A 4 4.51 -19.83 -9.36
C ILE A 4 3.47 -18.75 -9.05
N ASN A 5 2.97 -18.72 -7.80
CA ASN A 5 1.98 -17.74 -7.33
C ASN A 5 2.32 -17.32 -5.90
N GLY A 6 2.40 -16.04 -5.65
CA GLY A 6 2.68 -15.52 -4.32
C GLY A 6 3.14 -14.08 -4.33
N PHE A 7 3.75 -13.65 -3.24
CA PHE A 7 4.29 -12.32 -3.07
C PHE A 7 5.80 -12.37 -2.85
N LEU A 8 6.52 -11.57 -3.61
CA LEU A 8 7.94 -11.33 -3.44
C LEU A 8 8.13 -9.91 -2.89
N ILE A 9 8.95 -9.77 -1.87
CA ILE A 9 9.13 -8.47 -1.21
C ILE A 9 10.45 -7.88 -1.65
N ILE A 10 10.37 -6.82 -2.44
CA ILE A 10 11.55 -6.10 -2.93
C ILE A 10 11.91 -4.98 -1.94
N ASN A 11 13.18 -4.89 -1.60
CA ASN A 11 13.76 -3.67 -1.03
C ASN A 11 14.16 -2.77 -2.21
N LYS A 12 13.27 -1.83 -2.57
CA LYS A 12 13.48 -0.96 -3.72
C LYS A 12 14.58 0.06 -3.43
N ASP A 13 15.59 0.10 -4.26
CA ASP A 13 16.61 1.13 -4.24
C ASP A 13 16.12 2.46 -4.84
N GLN A 14 16.84 3.53 -4.56
CA GLN A 14 16.67 4.83 -5.21
C GLN A 14 17.03 4.77 -6.70
N GLY A 15 16.37 5.59 -7.52
CA GLY A 15 16.66 5.76 -8.94
C GLY A 15 15.89 4.84 -9.89
N CYS A 16 15.20 3.79 -9.41
CA CYS A 16 14.33 2.94 -10.22
C CYS A 16 12.85 3.17 -9.92
N THR A 17 11.99 3.01 -10.92
CA THR A 17 10.54 3.07 -10.73
C THR A 17 10.00 1.75 -10.17
N SER A 18 8.81 1.78 -9.56
CA SER A 18 8.11 0.55 -9.15
C SER A 18 7.80 -0.36 -10.35
N HIS A 19 7.66 0.20 -11.55
CA HIS A 19 7.43 -0.56 -12.79
C HIS A 19 8.70 -1.26 -13.28
N ASP A 20 9.88 -0.66 -13.11
CA ASP A 20 11.16 -1.31 -13.42
C ASP A 20 11.37 -2.53 -12.55
N CYS A 21 11.01 -2.45 -11.24
CA CYS A 21 11.02 -3.61 -10.35
C CYS A 21 10.14 -4.74 -10.88
N VAL A 22 8.90 -4.42 -11.30
CA VAL A 22 7.97 -5.40 -11.90
C VAL A 22 8.56 -6.01 -13.16
N ASN A 23 9.15 -5.21 -14.06
CA ASN A 23 9.73 -5.68 -15.31
C ASN A 23 10.95 -6.59 -15.09
N THR A 24 11.79 -6.26 -14.12
CA THR A 24 12.93 -7.10 -13.73
C THR A 24 12.44 -8.48 -13.25
N ILE A 25 11.47 -8.52 -12.35
CA ILE A 25 10.91 -9.77 -11.84
C ILE A 25 10.18 -10.57 -12.93
N ARG A 26 9.48 -9.91 -13.85
CA ARG A 26 8.90 -10.58 -15.04
C ARG A 26 9.94 -11.32 -15.88
N LYS A 27 11.08 -10.68 -16.10
CA LYS A 27 12.18 -11.27 -16.88
C LYS A 27 12.83 -12.43 -16.13
N VAL A 28 13.17 -12.24 -14.85
CA VAL A 28 13.86 -13.26 -14.04
C VAL A 28 13.02 -14.53 -13.88
N LEU A 29 11.72 -14.38 -13.60
CA LEU A 29 10.83 -15.53 -13.41
C LEU A 29 10.22 -16.05 -14.73
N ASN A 30 10.40 -15.35 -15.85
CA ASN A 30 9.72 -15.61 -17.12
C ASN A 30 8.18 -15.71 -16.98
N ILE A 31 7.58 -14.78 -16.19
CA ILE A 31 6.16 -14.73 -15.90
C ILE A 31 5.60 -13.37 -16.32
N ARG A 32 4.57 -13.35 -17.18
CA ARG A 32 3.94 -12.10 -17.64
C ARG A 32 3.08 -11.41 -16.56
N LYS A 33 2.36 -12.22 -15.76
CA LYS A 33 1.41 -11.72 -14.75
C LYS A 33 2.13 -11.38 -13.45
N VAL A 34 2.66 -10.17 -13.38
CA VAL A 34 3.36 -9.61 -12.22
C VAL A 34 2.91 -8.16 -12.02
N GLY A 35 2.65 -7.75 -10.78
CA GLY A 35 2.24 -6.39 -10.43
C GLY A 35 2.68 -6.00 -9.03
N HIS A 36 2.82 -4.70 -8.74
CA HIS A 36 3.15 -4.20 -7.39
C HIS A 36 1.89 -3.80 -6.62
N THR A 37 1.98 -3.77 -5.28
CA THR A 37 0.85 -3.45 -4.38
C THR A 37 0.66 -1.96 -4.11
N GLY A 38 1.54 -1.10 -4.65
CA GLY A 38 1.44 0.36 -4.49
C GLY A 38 2.73 1.04 -4.88
N THR A 39 2.60 2.08 -5.70
CA THR A 39 3.72 2.82 -6.26
C THR A 39 4.61 3.44 -5.16
N LEU A 40 5.91 3.39 -5.37
CA LEU A 40 6.92 4.25 -4.77
C LEU A 40 7.50 5.15 -5.86
N ASP A 41 7.69 6.42 -5.55
CA ASP A 41 8.37 7.35 -6.45
C ASP A 41 9.82 6.88 -6.69
N PRO A 42 10.47 7.26 -7.81
CA PRO A 42 11.81 6.76 -8.14
C PRO A 42 12.84 6.99 -7.03
N GLN A 43 12.76 8.11 -6.35
CA GLN A 43 13.70 8.51 -5.30
C GLN A 43 13.40 7.89 -3.93
N VAL A 44 12.22 7.28 -3.75
CA VAL A 44 11.79 6.65 -2.50
C VAL A 44 12.30 5.21 -2.42
N THR A 45 12.83 4.82 -1.27
CA THR A 45 13.39 3.49 -1.02
C THR A 45 12.45 2.60 -0.19
N GLY A 46 12.79 1.31 -0.06
CA GLY A 46 12.22 0.38 0.92
C GLY A 46 11.20 -0.59 0.34
N ILE A 47 10.31 -1.06 1.18
CA ILE A 47 9.43 -2.22 0.96
C ILE A 47 8.47 -2.03 -0.22
N LEU A 48 8.62 -2.85 -1.24
CA LEU A 48 7.74 -2.93 -2.41
C LEU A 48 7.28 -4.37 -2.64
N PRO A 49 6.09 -4.76 -2.13
CA PRO A 49 5.56 -6.09 -2.40
C PRO A 49 5.15 -6.23 -3.86
N ILE A 50 5.60 -7.31 -4.49
CA ILE A 50 5.32 -7.70 -5.88
C ILE A 50 4.46 -8.95 -5.85
N ALA A 51 3.29 -8.90 -6.44
CA ALA A 51 2.40 -10.03 -6.63
C ALA A 51 2.72 -10.77 -7.94
N ILE A 52 2.84 -12.09 -7.89
CA ILE A 52 3.23 -12.97 -8.99
C ILE A 52 2.08 -13.92 -9.33
N GLY A 53 1.79 -14.07 -10.61
CA GLY A 53 0.76 -14.98 -11.10
C GLY A 53 -0.63 -14.59 -10.59
N ASN A 54 -1.38 -15.56 -10.10
CA ASN A 54 -2.73 -15.34 -9.59
C ASN A 54 -2.78 -14.49 -8.32
N ALA A 55 -1.66 -14.34 -7.59
CA ALA A 55 -1.60 -13.46 -6.42
C ALA A 55 -1.94 -12.00 -6.74
N THR A 56 -1.79 -11.55 -7.99
CA THR A 56 -2.21 -10.21 -8.43
C THR A 56 -3.69 -9.92 -8.20
N ARG A 57 -4.55 -10.95 -8.20
CA ARG A 57 -5.99 -10.81 -7.93
C ARG A 57 -6.31 -10.56 -6.46
N PHE A 58 -5.35 -10.85 -5.56
CA PHE A 58 -5.50 -10.75 -4.11
C PHE A 58 -4.96 -9.45 -3.52
N ILE A 59 -4.29 -8.61 -4.30
CA ILE A 59 -3.73 -7.32 -3.84
C ILE A 59 -4.80 -6.46 -3.12
N GLN A 60 -6.03 -6.43 -3.62
CA GLN A 60 -7.13 -5.66 -3.04
C GLN A 60 -7.58 -6.15 -1.66
N TYR A 61 -7.21 -7.36 -1.27
CA TYR A 61 -7.57 -7.97 0.02
C TYR A 61 -6.45 -7.88 1.07
N LEU A 62 -5.29 -7.37 0.70
CA LEU A 62 -4.19 -7.14 1.64
C LEU A 62 -4.48 -5.94 2.56
N PRO A 63 -3.87 -5.86 3.74
CA PRO A 63 -3.93 -4.67 4.58
C PRO A 63 -3.55 -3.41 3.80
N GLN A 64 -4.29 -2.33 3.99
CA GLN A 64 -4.09 -1.10 3.21
C GLN A 64 -3.15 -0.09 3.87
N GLU A 65 -2.65 -0.43 5.04
CA GLU A 65 -1.78 0.43 5.83
C GLU A 65 -0.34 0.40 5.34
N LYS A 66 0.35 1.53 5.46
CA LYS A 66 1.74 1.72 5.10
C LYS A 66 2.49 2.48 6.20
N CYS A 67 3.76 2.12 6.42
CA CYS A 67 4.63 2.84 7.34
C CYS A 67 5.83 3.41 6.61
N TYR A 68 6.24 4.60 7.03
CA TYR A 68 7.36 5.32 6.45
C TYR A 68 8.26 5.91 7.53
N LEU A 69 9.54 6.01 7.23
CA LEU A 69 10.47 6.97 7.82
C LEU A 69 10.70 8.06 6.79
N GLY A 70 10.35 9.30 7.13
CA GLY A 70 10.44 10.43 6.21
C GLY A 70 11.22 11.59 6.83
N GLU A 71 11.92 12.33 5.98
CA GLU A 71 12.57 13.58 6.32
C GLU A 71 11.90 14.71 5.55
N ILE A 72 11.45 15.74 6.26
CA ILE A 72 10.82 16.94 5.70
C ILE A 72 11.76 18.10 5.85
N LYS A 73 12.10 18.76 4.76
CA LYS A 73 12.88 19.99 4.73
C LYS A 73 11.95 21.19 4.82
N LEU A 74 12.09 21.98 5.85
CA LEU A 74 11.46 23.28 5.97
C LEU A 74 12.26 24.37 5.27
N GLY A 75 11.61 25.43 4.87
CA GLY A 75 12.23 26.60 4.24
C GLY A 75 12.39 26.52 2.73
N ILE A 76 12.02 25.41 2.09
CA ILE A 76 12.07 25.22 0.64
C ILE A 76 10.75 24.65 0.15
N SER A 77 10.16 25.22 -0.90
CA SER A 77 9.09 24.59 -1.68
C SER A 77 9.54 24.36 -3.12
N THR A 78 9.06 23.27 -3.70
CA THR A 78 9.42 22.85 -5.05
C THR A 78 8.19 22.53 -5.89
N SER A 79 8.37 22.41 -7.20
CA SER A 79 7.32 22.11 -8.18
C SER A 79 6.71 20.70 -8.00
N THR A 80 7.41 19.77 -7.32
CA THR A 80 7.00 18.37 -7.12
C THR A 80 6.65 18.03 -5.67
N ASP A 81 6.73 19.00 -4.75
CA ASP A 81 6.60 18.82 -3.31
C ASP A 81 7.70 17.89 -2.71
N ASP A 82 8.78 17.59 -3.44
CA ASP A 82 9.99 16.89 -2.98
C ASP A 82 11.24 17.66 -3.38
N ILE A 83 12.38 17.31 -2.81
CA ILE A 83 13.65 18.06 -2.98
C ILE A 83 14.22 18.02 -4.42
N TYR A 84 13.70 17.12 -5.27
CA TYR A 84 14.17 16.92 -6.64
C TYR A 84 13.46 17.82 -7.66
N GLY A 85 12.36 18.49 -7.26
CA GLY A 85 11.67 19.46 -8.10
C GLY A 85 12.40 20.81 -8.19
N GLU A 86 12.01 21.64 -9.16
CA GLU A 86 12.49 23.02 -9.27
C GLU A 86 12.07 23.83 -8.04
N ILE A 87 12.99 24.60 -7.47
CA ILE A 87 12.71 25.42 -6.30
C ILE A 87 11.81 26.58 -6.70
N ILE A 88 10.62 26.65 -6.09
CA ILE A 88 9.65 27.73 -6.31
C ILE A 88 9.85 28.85 -5.29
N ASN A 89 10.09 28.51 -4.02
CA ASN A 89 10.18 29.49 -2.96
C ASN A 89 11.19 29.07 -1.88
N ARG A 90 11.82 30.06 -1.25
CA ARG A 90 12.67 29.91 -0.07
C ARG A 90 12.18 30.85 1.02
N ARG A 91 12.06 30.34 2.24
CA ARG A 91 11.68 31.10 3.44
C ARG A 91 12.47 30.60 4.64
N ASN A 92 12.75 31.49 5.58
CA ASN A 92 13.25 31.05 6.87
C ASN A 92 12.21 30.19 7.57
N TRP A 93 12.65 29.22 8.37
CA TRP A 93 11.76 28.46 9.24
C TRP A 93 11.83 29.03 10.66
N PRO A 94 10.69 28.98 11.39
CA PRO A 94 10.63 29.53 12.74
C PRO A 94 11.45 28.69 13.72
N GLN A 95 11.96 29.33 14.77
CA GLN A 95 12.55 28.64 15.91
C GLN A 95 11.45 28.01 16.77
N ILE A 96 11.23 26.71 16.58
CA ILE A 96 10.12 25.99 17.19
C ILE A 96 10.64 24.98 18.20
N SER A 97 10.00 24.92 19.37
CA SER A 97 10.25 23.85 20.34
C SER A 97 9.68 22.53 19.89
N THR A 98 10.22 21.41 20.38
CA THR A 98 9.70 20.08 20.12
C THR A 98 8.22 19.92 20.52
N LYS A 99 7.80 20.60 21.63
CA LYS A 99 6.39 20.61 22.07
C LYS A 99 5.46 21.29 21.07
N GLN A 100 5.88 22.42 20.52
CA GLN A 100 5.10 23.13 19.48
C GLN A 100 5.01 22.31 18.19
N LEU A 101 6.09 21.63 17.80
CA LEU A 101 6.07 20.72 16.66
C LEU A 101 5.10 19.56 16.88
N ASP A 102 5.12 18.91 18.06
CA ASP A 102 4.19 17.80 18.32
C ASP A 102 2.73 18.27 18.33
N ASN A 103 2.44 19.46 18.85
CA ASN A 103 1.11 20.06 18.76
C ASN A 103 0.69 20.27 17.30
N THR A 104 1.61 20.72 16.43
CA THR A 104 1.33 20.87 14.99
C THR A 104 1.09 19.51 14.34
N LEU A 105 1.91 18.49 14.65
CA LEU A 105 1.74 17.14 14.13
C LEU A 105 0.40 16.51 14.56
N ASN A 106 -0.17 16.89 15.71
CA ASN A 106 -1.49 16.45 16.15
C ASN A 106 -2.61 16.82 15.18
N LEU A 107 -2.49 17.97 14.49
CA LEU A 107 -3.47 18.42 13.49
C LEU A 107 -3.54 17.46 12.27
N TYR A 108 -2.50 16.67 12.08
CA TYR A 108 -2.38 15.74 10.95
C TYR A 108 -2.63 14.28 11.33
N ARG A 109 -2.98 13.98 12.60
CA ARG A 109 -3.37 12.63 13.05
C ARG A 109 -4.86 12.41 12.87
N GLY A 110 -5.25 11.19 12.50
CA GLY A 110 -6.65 10.84 12.25
C GLY A 110 -7.07 10.96 10.78
N SER A 111 -8.38 11.14 10.56
CA SER A 111 -8.96 11.28 9.22
C SER A 111 -8.86 12.71 8.72
N LEU A 112 -8.34 12.91 7.51
CA LEU A 112 -8.00 14.19 6.92
C LEU A 112 -8.41 14.23 5.45
N LYS A 113 -8.60 15.47 4.93
CA LYS A 113 -8.66 15.73 3.49
C LYS A 113 -7.31 16.26 3.02
N GLN A 114 -6.71 15.56 2.05
CA GLN A 114 -5.39 15.92 1.50
C GLN A 114 -5.49 16.19 0.00
N VAL A 115 -4.95 17.32 -0.45
CA VAL A 115 -4.79 17.63 -1.88
C VAL A 115 -3.54 16.90 -2.38
N PRO A 116 -3.64 15.97 -3.35
CA PRO A 116 -2.50 15.27 -3.93
C PRO A 116 -1.47 16.24 -4.54
N PRO A 117 -0.20 15.84 -4.71
CA PRO A 117 0.78 16.64 -5.44
C PRO A 117 0.44 16.66 -6.93
N LYS A 118 0.81 17.74 -7.64
CA LYS A 118 0.57 17.88 -9.09
C LYS A 118 1.22 16.74 -9.88
N VAL A 119 2.41 16.30 -9.47
CA VAL A 119 3.08 15.13 -10.04
C VAL A 119 2.58 13.87 -9.35
N SER A 120 1.41 13.37 -9.76
CA SER A 120 0.80 12.15 -9.22
C SER A 120 0.09 11.32 -10.29
N SER A 121 -0.26 10.08 -9.96
CA SER A 121 -1.02 9.20 -10.84
C SER A 121 -2.54 9.39 -10.74
N VAL A 122 -3.01 10.43 -10.06
CA VAL A 122 -4.43 10.79 -9.99
C VAL A 122 -4.94 11.15 -11.39
N HIS A 123 -6.17 10.77 -11.71
CA HIS A 123 -6.80 11.17 -12.97
C HIS A 123 -7.53 12.50 -12.80
N VAL A 124 -7.34 13.38 -13.77
CA VAL A 124 -8.05 14.66 -13.92
C VAL A 124 -8.61 14.70 -15.35
N ASN A 125 -9.93 14.68 -15.48
CA ASN A 125 -10.61 14.66 -16.78
C ASN A 125 -10.10 13.54 -17.72
N GLY A 126 -9.91 12.32 -17.19
CA GLY A 126 -9.49 11.14 -17.95
C GLY A 126 -7.99 11.00 -18.19
N GLU A 127 -7.18 12.02 -17.91
CA GLU A 127 -5.72 11.98 -18.03
C GLU A 127 -5.03 12.00 -16.66
N ARG A 128 -3.84 11.43 -16.55
CA ARG A 128 -3.06 11.42 -15.31
C ARG A 128 -2.47 12.81 -15.04
N ALA A 129 -2.56 13.28 -13.77
CA ALA A 129 -2.09 14.59 -13.36
C ALA A 129 -0.63 14.86 -13.71
N TYR A 130 0.27 13.87 -13.55
CA TYR A 130 1.68 14.03 -13.92
C TYR A 130 1.88 14.31 -15.41
N LYS A 131 1.01 13.78 -16.31
CA LYS A 131 1.10 14.06 -17.76
C LYS A 131 0.70 15.49 -18.09
N LYS A 132 -0.37 16.00 -17.45
CA LYS A 132 -0.78 17.40 -17.55
C LYS A 132 0.30 18.34 -17.04
N PHE A 133 0.92 18.01 -15.89
CA PHE A 133 2.04 18.77 -15.34
C PHE A 133 3.20 18.87 -16.33
N LEU A 134 3.59 17.77 -16.98
CA LEU A 134 4.66 17.77 -18.00
C LEU A 134 4.33 18.59 -19.26
N LYS A 135 3.05 18.79 -19.54
CA LYS A 135 2.57 19.65 -20.66
C LYS A 135 2.40 21.11 -20.23
N ASN A 136 2.71 21.46 -19.00
CA ASN A 136 2.46 22.78 -18.38
C ASN A 136 0.98 23.19 -18.43
N GLU A 137 0.05 22.23 -18.45
CA GLU A 137 -1.39 22.52 -18.36
C GLU A 137 -1.76 22.92 -16.92
N GLU A 138 -2.64 23.95 -16.81
CA GLU A 138 -3.23 24.27 -15.51
C GLU A 138 -4.36 23.29 -15.18
N PHE A 139 -4.37 22.80 -13.96
CA PHE A 139 -5.42 21.92 -13.44
C PHE A 139 -5.45 21.96 -11.91
N GLU A 140 -6.62 21.66 -11.37
CA GLU A 140 -6.82 21.52 -9.92
C GLU A 140 -7.04 20.06 -9.55
N LEU A 141 -6.63 19.70 -8.34
CA LEU A 141 -6.78 18.38 -7.75
C LEU A 141 -7.75 18.44 -6.58
N SER A 142 -8.80 17.62 -6.65
CA SER A 142 -9.74 17.50 -5.55
C SER A 142 -9.09 16.82 -4.34
N PRO A 143 -9.37 17.30 -3.11
CA PRO A 143 -8.94 16.65 -1.89
C PRO A 143 -9.44 15.21 -1.82
N LYS A 144 -8.62 14.31 -1.23
CA LYS A 144 -8.96 12.91 -0.97
C LYS A 144 -8.96 12.64 0.52
N ASP A 145 -9.88 11.79 0.95
CA ASP A 145 -9.91 11.32 2.31
C ASP A 145 -8.75 10.35 2.56
N ILE A 146 -7.95 10.65 3.57
CA ILE A 146 -6.82 9.85 4.04
C ILE A 146 -6.91 9.68 5.56
N THR A 147 -6.16 8.73 6.08
CA THR A 147 -6.01 8.56 7.54
C THR A 147 -4.52 8.43 7.87
N ILE A 148 -4.05 9.24 8.81
CA ILE A 148 -2.72 9.09 9.41
C ILE A 148 -2.93 8.60 10.82
N SER A 149 -2.73 7.29 11.04
CA SER A 149 -2.93 6.64 12.34
C SER A 149 -1.80 6.91 13.33
N GLU A 150 -0.59 7.18 12.82
CA GLU A 150 0.57 7.52 13.63
C GLU A 150 1.44 8.56 12.91
N LEU A 151 1.83 9.61 13.64
CA LEU A 151 2.77 10.63 13.17
C LEU A 151 3.66 11.03 14.36
N ILE A 152 4.89 10.54 14.37
CA ILE A 152 5.81 10.71 15.51
C ILE A 152 7.07 11.46 15.06
N LEU A 153 7.40 12.52 15.78
CA LEU A 153 8.67 13.22 15.62
C LEU A 153 9.80 12.36 16.20
N LYS A 154 10.72 11.93 15.34
CA LYS A 154 11.91 11.15 15.73
C LYS A 154 13.11 12.06 16.03
N LYS A 155 13.27 13.15 15.26
CA LYS A 155 14.32 14.14 15.44
C LYS A 155 13.89 15.48 14.84
N TRP A 156 14.24 16.58 15.48
CA TRP A 156 14.20 17.92 14.95
C TRP A 156 15.62 18.47 14.82
N ASP A 157 16.11 18.58 13.61
CA ASP A 157 17.37 19.24 13.28
C ASP A 157 17.09 20.72 12.99
N LYS A 158 17.25 21.54 14.03
CA LYS A 158 16.94 22.96 13.98
C LYS A 158 17.85 23.74 13.04
N ASP A 159 19.12 23.35 12.97
CA ASP A 159 20.14 24.06 12.21
C ASP A 159 19.94 23.87 10.71
N ASN A 160 19.49 22.71 10.32
CA ASN A 160 19.20 22.37 8.93
C ASN A 160 17.70 22.45 8.57
N GLY A 161 16.82 22.73 9.51
CA GLY A 161 15.37 22.76 9.27
C GLY A 161 14.80 21.41 8.79
N ILE A 162 15.28 20.28 9.36
CA ILE A 162 14.87 18.95 8.94
C ILE A 162 14.09 18.24 10.06
N LEU A 163 12.84 17.84 9.74
CA LEU A 163 11.99 17.00 10.59
C LEU A 163 12.13 15.55 10.17
N LYS A 164 12.60 14.66 11.08
CA LYS A 164 12.55 13.20 10.86
C LYS A 164 11.30 12.64 11.52
N LEU A 165 10.43 12.00 10.73
CA LEU A 165 9.12 11.53 11.16
C LEU A 165 8.97 10.03 10.91
N LYS A 166 8.31 9.32 11.86
CA LYS A 166 7.68 8.02 11.61
C LYS A 166 6.23 8.27 11.29
N ILE A 167 5.75 7.70 10.18
CA ILE A 167 4.42 7.96 9.63
C ILE A 167 3.74 6.63 9.35
N LYS A 168 2.54 6.43 9.90
CA LYS A 168 1.68 5.27 9.64
C LYS A 168 0.36 5.78 9.07
N CYS A 169 0.01 5.34 7.86
CA CYS A 169 -1.10 5.96 7.13
C CYS A 169 -1.82 4.97 6.20
N SER A 170 -3.02 5.35 5.78
CA SER A 170 -3.80 4.64 4.77
C SER A 170 -3.16 4.69 3.39
N SER A 171 -3.52 3.77 2.50
CA SER A 171 -3.18 3.88 1.08
C SER A 171 -3.79 5.16 0.47
N GLY A 172 -3.10 5.75 -0.51
CA GLY A 172 -3.50 7.01 -1.13
C GLY A 172 -2.97 8.26 -0.42
N THR A 173 -2.35 8.13 0.76
CA THR A 173 -1.67 9.24 1.43
C THR A 173 -0.37 9.59 0.70
N TYR A 174 -0.19 10.88 0.38
CA TYR A 174 1.01 11.45 -0.24
C TYR A 174 1.87 12.13 0.83
N ILE A 175 3.05 11.57 1.11
CA ILE A 175 3.97 12.14 2.12
C ILE A 175 4.55 13.48 1.62
N ARG A 176 4.66 13.66 0.31
CA ARG A 176 5.03 14.95 -0.31
C ARG A 176 4.03 16.06 0.01
N SER A 177 2.73 15.77 -0.10
CA SER A 177 1.69 16.73 0.31
C SER A 177 1.73 17.01 1.81
N LEU A 178 1.95 16.00 2.65
CA LEU A 178 2.12 16.20 4.10
C LEU A 178 3.29 17.15 4.39
N ALA A 179 4.42 17.01 3.67
CA ALA A 179 5.58 17.89 3.82
C ALA A 179 5.26 19.33 3.44
N ARG A 180 4.61 19.55 2.30
CA ARG A 180 4.10 20.88 1.87
C ARG A 180 3.17 21.50 2.92
N ASP A 181 2.15 20.76 3.33
CA ASP A 181 1.09 21.26 4.22
C ASP A 181 1.65 21.55 5.63
N LEU A 182 2.56 20.71 6.15
CA LEU A 182 3.27 21.00 7.41
C LEU A 182 4.11 22.28 7.34
N GLY A 183 4.81 22.51 6.22
CA GLY A 183 5.54 23.78 6.01
C GLY A 183 4.62 24.99 6.10
N LEU A 184 3.45 24.95 5.44
CA LEU A 184 2.46 26.01 5.46
C LEU A 184 1.90 26.26 6.87
N THR A 185 1.54 25.20 7.60
CA THR A 185 1.03 25.30 8.97
C THR A 185 2.06 25.89 9.94
N LEU A 186 3.34 25.68 9.67
CA LEU A 186 4.44 26.24 10.44
C LEU A 186 4.83 27.68 9.97
N ASN A 187 3.98 28.35 9.18
CA ASN A 187 4.22 29.68 8.61
C ASN A 187 5.51 29.82 7.78
N THR A 188 5.91 28.70 7.14
CA THR A 188 7.03 28.66 6.20
C THR A 188 6.63 27.89 4.93
N VAL A 189 7.56 27.25 4.27
CA VAL A 189 7.32 26.30 3.19
C VAL A 189 8.03 24.99 3.51
N GLY A 190 7.62 23.88 2.88
CA GLY A 190 8.24 22.60 3.12
C GLY A 190 8.15 21.68 1.91
N CYS A 191 9.10 20.75 1.81
CA CYS A 191 9.10 19.67 0.82
C CYS A 191 9.64 18.37 1.43
N LEU A 192 9.31 17.25 0.82
CA LEU A 192 9.88 15.96 1.19
C LEU A 192 11.35 15.93 0.82
N TYR A 193 12.21 15.60 1.79
CA TYR A 193 13.66 15.54 1.59
C TYR A 193 14.15 14.11 1.33
N ASP A 194 13.69 13.16 2.17
CA ASP A 194 13.97 11.73 2.02
C ASP A 194 12.78 10.89 2.49
N LEU A 195 12.63 9.68 1.92
CA LEU A 195 11.56 8.78 2.30
C LEU A 195 11.96 7.31 2.12
N LYS A 196 11.79 6.54 3.19
CA LYS A 196 11.90 5.07 3.17
C LYS A 196 10.57 4.45 3.59
N ARG A 197 9.97 3.59 2.77
CA ARG A 197 8.81 2.79 3.17
C ARG A 197 9.27 1.57 3.95
N THR A 198 8.95 1.51 5.24
CA THR A 198 9.37 0.43 6.16
C THR A 198 8.35 -0.70 6.25
N SER A 199 7.09 -0.44 5.87
CA SER A 199 6.05 -1.46 5.80
C SER A 199 5.00 -1.12 4.74
N ALA A 200 4.45 -2.15 4.10
CA ALA A 200 3.32 -2.05 3.17
C ALA A 200 2.54 -3.36 3.10
N CYS A 201 1.21 -3.27 3.15
CA CYS A 201 0.33 -4.43 2.94
C CYS A 201 0.57 -5.59 3.92
N GLY A 202 0.99 -5.31 5.14
CA GLY A 202 1.33 -6.32 6.16
C GLY A 202 2.76 -6.88 6.08
N PHE A 203 3.55 -6.50 5.05
CA PHE A 203 4.95 -6.89 4.90
C PHE A 203 5.88 -5.81 5.46
N ASN A 204 6.94 -6.23 6.14
CA ASN A 204 7.99 -5.36 6.69
C ASN A 204 9.34 -6.10 6.68
N GLU A 205 10.40 -5.43 7.14
CA GLU A 205 11.75 -6.01 7.17
C GLU A 205 11.88 -7.20 8.14
N GLU A 206 11.05 -7.27 9.17
CA GLU A 206 11.13 -8.30 10.23
C GLU A 206 10.42 -9.60 9.84
N ASN A 207 9.31 -9.50 9.08
CA ASN A 207 8.47 -10.65 8.75
C ASN A 207 8.57 -11.12 7.29
N SER A 208 9.49 -10.57 6.50
CA SER A 208 9.60 -10.82 5.06
C SER A 208 11.04 -11.02 4.62
N ASN A 209 11.27 -12.03 3.82
CA ASN A 209 12.55 -12.19 3.12
C ASN A 209 12.64 -11.14 2.01
N LEU A 210 13.55 -10.17 2.17
CA LEU A 210 13.73 -9.09 1.22
C LEU A 210 14.68 -9.50 0.08
N VAL A 211 14.33 -9.08 -1.13
CA VAL A 211 15.20 -9.23 -2.30
C VAL A 211 15.62 -7.85 -2.80
N ASN A 212 16.92 -7.64 -2.95
CA ASN A 212 17.48 -6.47 -3.62
C ASN A 212 17.60 -6.75 -5.11
N LEU A 213 17.19 -5.81 -5.96
CA LEU A 213 17.24 -6.01 -7.42
C LEU A 213 18.66 -6.11 -7.99
N LYS A 214 19.66 -5.59 -7.27
CA LYS A 214 21.08 -5.67 -7.67
C LYS A 214 21.67 -7.06 -7.45
N ASP A 215 21.14 -7.79 -6.46
CA ASP A 215 21.64 -9.11 -6.03
C ASP A 215 20.47 -10.09 -5.96
N ILE A 216 19.86 -10.38 -7.12
CA ILE A 216 18.75 -11.33 -7.19
C ILE A 216 19.32 -12.74 -7.01
N PRO A 217 18.87 -13.49 -5.96
CA PRO A 217 19.36 -14.83 -5.73
C PRO A 217 18.93 -15.80 -6.84
N SER A 218 19.80 -16.75 -7.18
CA SER A 218 19.50 -17.80 -8.18
C SER A 218 18.28 -18.64 -7.82
N ASN A 219 17.99 -18.79 -6.51
CA ASN A 219 16.84 -19.50 -5.96
C ASN A 219 15.70 -18.55 -5.57
N ILE A 220 15.45 -17.50 -6.35
CA ILE A 220 14.43 -16.47 -6.06
C ILE A 220 13.05 -17.07 -5.73
N ASP A 221 12.72 -18.22 -6.26
CA ASP A 221 11.45 -18.91 -6.00
C ASP A 221 11.25 -19.21 -4.51
N SER A 222 12.33 -19.46 -3.75
CA SER A 222 12.26 -19.72 -2.30
C SER A 222 11.94 -18.47 -1.48
N PHE A 223 12.06 -17.28 -2.06
CA PHE A 223 11.70 -16.00 -1.43
C PHE A 223 10.23 -15.63 -1.68
N ILE A 224 9.52 -16.40 -2.51
CA ILE A 224 8.11 -16.11 -2.83
C ILE A 224 7.22 -16.64 -1.70
N MET A 225 6.64 -15.72 -0.97
CA MET A 225 5.67 -16.02 0.08
C MET A 225 4.36 -16.54 -0.54
N PRO A 226 3.82 -17.67 -0.11
CA PRO A 226 2.54 -18.18 -0.58
C PRO A 226 1.40 -17.17 -0.34
N THR A 227 0.45 -17.08 -1.28
CA THR A 227 -0.69 -16.16 -1.18
C THR A 227 -1.51 -16.40 0.10
N ILE A 228 -1.66 -17.64 0.53
CA ILE A 228 -2.41 -18.00 1.75
C ILE A 228 -1.78 -17.37 3.00
N THR A 229 -0.45 -17.30 3.07
CA THR A 229 0.30 -16.68 4.16
C THR A 229 0.10 -15.16 4.16
N ALA A 230 0.14 -14.52 2.99
CA ALA A 230 -0.11 -13.09 2.85
C ALA A 230 -1.53 -12.68 3.29
N LEU A 231 -2.48 -13.61 3.25
CA LEU A 231 -3.88 -13.41 3.64
C LEU A 231 -4.18 -13.90 5.08
N GLN A 232 -3.17 -14.13 5.92
CA GLN A 232 -3.37 -14.66 7.29
C GLN A 232 -4.25 -13.76 8.18
N HIS A 233 -4.34 -12.46 7.89
CA HIS A 233 -5.20 -11.50 8.59
C HIS A 233 -6.70 -11.70 8.31
N LEU A 234 -7.06 -12.42 7.23
CA LEU A 234 -8.46 -12.71 6.92
C LEU A 234 -8.94 -13.96 7.69
N PRO A 235 -10.18 -13.94 8.19
CA PRO A 235 -10.82 -15.15 8.69
C PRO A 235 -10.91 -16.19 7.58
N SER A 236 -10.97 -17.47 7.95
CA SER A 236 -10.98 -18.58 6.98
C SER A 236 -12.21 -19.46 7.11
N TYR A 237 -12.71 -19.92 5.97
CA TYR A 237 -13.73 -20.97 5.86
C TYR A 237 -13.13 -22.19 5.16
N CYS A 238 -13.22 -23.36 5.80
CA CYS A 238 -12.78 -24.62 5.21
C CYS A 238 -13.98 -25.33 4.54
N LEU A 239 -13.86 -25.61 3.24
CA LEU A 239 -14.84 -26.42 2.50
C LEU A 239 -14.84 -27.85 3.07
N LYS A 240 -16.00 -28.40 3.39
CA LYS A 240 -16.11 -29.64 4.18
C LYS A 240 -15.99 -30.92 3.36
N ASN A 241 -16.52 -30.92 2.13
CA ASN A 241 -16.66 -32.10 1.32
C ASN A 241 -16.50 -31.79 -0.18
N LYS A 242 -16.51 -32.83 -1.00
CA LYS A 242 -16.40 -32.71 -2.47
C LYS A 242 -17.51 -31.86 -3.09
N GLU A 243 -18.71 -31.89 -2.52
CA GLU A 243 -19.86 -31.16 -3.03
C GLU A 243 -19.68 -29.65 -2.83
N GLU A 244 -19.28 -29.21 -1.63
CA GLU A 244 -18.95 -27.81 -1.37
C GLU A 244 -17.78 -27.31 -2.25
N ILE A 245 -16.78 -28.17 -2.53
CA ILE A 245 -15.68 -27.83 -3.44
C ILE A 245 -16.20 -27.61 -4.86
N ILE A 246 -17.06 -28.51 -5.38
CA ILE A 246 -17.67 -28.36 -6.70
C ILE A 246 -18.54 -27.10 -6.78
N TRP A 247 -19.36 -26.82 -5.76
CA TRP A 247 -20.17 -25.60 -5.69
C TRP A 247 -19.28 -24.35 -5.72
N TRP A 248 -18.20 -24.38 -4.93
CA TRP A 248 -17.23 -23.28 -4.92
C TRP A 248 -16.60 -23.05 -6.29
N GLU A 249 -16.07 -24.09 -6.93
CA GLU A 249 -15.42 -24.02 -8.24
C GLU A 249 -16.38 -23.56 -9.36
N THR A 250 -17.68 -23.86 -9.23
CA THR A 250 -18.71 -23.42 -10.15
C THR A 250 -19.36 -22.07 -9.79
N GLY A 251 -18.87 -21.39 -8.75
CA GLY A 251 -19.36 -20.07 -8.32
C GLY A 251 -20.69 -20.10 -7.59
N ARG A 252 -21.16 -21.26 -7.14
CA ARG A 252 -22.40 -21.40 -6.37
C ARG A 252 -22.24 -20.95 -4.92
N LYS A 253 -23.29 -20.41 -4.35
CA LYS A 253 -23.36 -20.02 -2.93
C LYS A 253 -23.38 -21.27 -2.04
N ILE A 254 -22.72 -21.19 -0.89
CA ILE A 254 -22.74 -22.24 0.13
C ILE A 254 -23.56 -21.76 1.30
N ILE A 255 -24.65 -22.47 1.63
CA ILE A 255 -25.51 -22.16 2.76
C ILE A 255 -24.76 -22.50 4.05
N LEU A 256 -24.71 -21.55 4.98
CA LEU A 256 -24.10 -21.73 6.30
C LEU A 256 -25.20 -22.01 7.31
N ASN A 257 -25.11 -23.12 8.05
CA ASN A 257 -25.97 -23.38 9.19
C ASN A 257 -25.59 -22.47 10.39
N SER A 258 -26.44 -22.39 11.40
CA SER A 258 -26.28 -21.54 12.57
C SER A 258 -24.93 -21.71 13.29
N GLU A 259 -24.44 -22.95 13.42
CA GLU A 259 -23.16 -23.24 14.07
C GLU A 259 -21.95 -22.67 13.29
N LYS A 260 -21.97 -22.77 11.97
CA LYS A 260 -20.93 -22.20 11.11
C LYS A 260 -20.94 -20.68 11.11
N TYR A 261 -22.13 -20.09 11.26
CA TYR A 261 -22.28 -18.63 11.30
C TYR A 261 -21.75 -18.01 12.59
N ILE A 262 -21.83 -18.71 13.73
CA ILE A 262 -21.33 -18.20 15.02
C ILE A 262 -19.87 -17.70 14.91
N ILE A 263 -19.05 -18.37 14.11
CA ILE A 263 -17.64 -17.99 13.89
C ILE A 263 -17.54 -16.62 13.20
N PHE A 264 -18.52 -16.26 12.39
CA PHE A 264 -18.49 -15.07 11.54
C PHE A 264 -19.48 -13.96 11.95
N LYS A 265 -20.30 -14.19 13.02
CA LYS A 265 -21.36 -13.27 13.43
C LYS A 265 -20.90 -11.84 13.75
N ASN A 266 -19.63 -11.69 14.15
CA ASN A 266 -19.04 -10.39 14.48
C ASN A 266 -18.40 -9.70 13.28
N LEU A 267 -18.36 -10.33 12.11
CA LEU A 267 -17.87 -9.71 10.89
C LEU A 267 -18.93 -8.73 10.35
N LYS A 268 -18.44 -7.61 9.83
CA LYS A 268 -19.31 -6.71 9.05
C LYS A 268 -19.82 -7.45 7.82
N ASP A 269 -21.09 -7.19 7.44
CA ASP A 269 -21.64 -7.72 6.19
C ASP A 269 -20.68 -7.43 5.01
N LEU A 270 -20.56 -8.40 4.11
CA LEU A 270 -19.65 -8.38 2.96
C LEU A 270 -18.14 -8.37 3.29
N SER A 271 -17.73 -8.63 4.54
CA SER A 271 -16.31 -8.80 4.87
C SER A 271 -15.70 -9.96 4.09
N PRO A 272 -14.48 -9.80 3.53
CA PRO A 272 -13.80 -10.86 2.80
C PRO A 272 -13.38 -11.99 3.75
N ILE A 273 -13.58 -13.24 3.29
CA ILE A 273 -13.18 -14.45 3.98
C ILE A 273 -12.31 -15.28 3.04
N LYS A 274 -11.21 -15.75 3.55
CA LYS A 274 -10.32 -16.68 2.86
C LYS A 274 -10.97 -18.08 2.84
N VAL A 275 -11.13 -18.66 1.67
CA VAL A 275 -11.71 -20.01 1.50
C VAL A 275 -10.61 -21.00 1.18
N ILE A 276 -10.56 -22.09 1.93
CA ILE A 276 -9.55 -23.14 1.84
C ILE A 276 -10.21 -24.52 1.66
N ASP A 277 -9.45 -25.46 1.07
CA ASP A 277 -9.85 -26.85 1.04
C ASP A 277 -9.42 -27.59 2.33
N PRO A 278 -9.81 -28.87 2.55
CA PRO A 278 -9.37 -29.65 3.71
C PRO A 278 -7.86 -29.90 3.79
N LYS A 279 -7.12 -29.69 2.70
CA LYS A 279 -5.66 -29.78 2.66
C LYS A 279 -4.98 -28.43 2.89
N ASN A 280 -5.73 -27.41 3.32
CA ASN A 280 -5.26 -26.05 3.53
C ASN A 280 -4.79 -25.32 2.26
N ASN A 281 -5.23 -25.73 1.07
CA ASN A 281 -4.97 -25.01 -0.16
C ASN A 281 -5.94 -23.83 -0.30
N LEU A 282 -5.45 -22.68 -0.74
CA LEU A 282 -6.27 -21.51 -0.99
C LEU A 282 -7.18 -21.74 -2.21
N MET A 283 -8.50 -21.72 -2.00
CA MET A 283 -9.50 -21.87 -3.04
C MET A 283 -10.02 -20.52 -3.56
N GLY A 284 -9.87 -19.45 -2.78
CA GLY A 284 -10.28 -18.11 -3.18
C GLY A 284 -10.71 -17.20 -2.04
N ILE A 285 -11.53 -16.20 -2.37
CA ILE A 285 -12.15 -15.27 -1.42
C ILE A 285 -13.67 -15.36 -1.57
N GLY A 286 -14.36 -15.50 -0.45
CA GLY A 286 -15.80 -15.34 -0.33
C GLY A 286 -16.18 -14.13 0.51
N ILE A 287 -17.46 -13.81 0.49
CA ILE A 287 -18.09 -12.83 1.37
C ILE A 287 -19.30 -13.47 2.02
N ILE A 288 -19.57 -13.13 3.29
CA ILE A 288 -20.81 -13.55 3.95
C ILE A 288 -21.89 -12.54 3.64
N ASN A 289 -23.06 -13.04 3.29
CA ASN A 289 -24.26 -12.24 3.12
C ASN A 289 -25.32 -12.72 4.13
N ASN A 290 -25.88 -11.77 4.90
CA ASN A 290 -26.76 -12.03 6.05
C ASN A 290 -28.21 -11.55 5.81
N LYS A 291 -28.60 -11.09 4.61
CA LYS A 291 -29.86 -10.36 4.40
C LYS A 291 -31.10 -11.25 4.51
N GLU A 292 -31.11 -12.44 3.91
CA GLU A 292 -32.31 -13.34 3.88
C GLU A 292 -31.99 -14.75 4.36
N ALA A 293 -30.82 -15.25 4.00
CA ALA A 293 -30.24 -16.48 4.48
C ALA A 293 -28.75 -16.30 4.60
N ILE A 294 -28.15 -16.98 5.56
CA ILE A 294 -26.70 -16.87 5.78
C ILE A 294 -26.01 -17.77 4.76
N TYR A 295 -25.30 -17.17 3.83
CA TYR A 295 -24.51 -17.91 2.84
C TYR A 295 -23.16 -17.29 2.57
N LEU A 296 -22.21 -18.16 2.23
CA LEU A 296 -20.90 -17.77 1.71
C LEU A 296 -20.99 -17.63 0.18
N GLN A 297 -20.80 -16.42 -0.32
CA GLN A 297 -20.83 -16.13 -1.75
C GLN A 297 -19.40 -16.06 -2.30
N PRO A 298 -19.06 -16.85 -3.34
CA PRO A 298 -17.78 -16.72 -4.03
C PRO A 298 -17.62 -15.31 -4.62
N LYS A 299 -16.47 -14.68 -4.32
CA LYS A 299 -16.08 -13.38 -4.88
C LYS A 299 -14.89 -13.51 -5.80
N LEU A 300 -13.99 -14.42 -5.48
CA LEU A 300 -12.82 -14.78 -6.27
C LEU A 300 -12.59 -16.28 -6.14
N VAL A 301 -12.66 -17.00 -7.26
CA VAL A 301 -12.38 -18.44 -7.34
C VAL A 301 -11.06 -18.62 -8.08
N LEU A 302 -10.14 -19.44 -7.51
CA LEU A 302 -8.82 -19.68 -8.11
C LEU A 302 -8.86 -20.67 -9.26
N ASN A 303 -9.56 -21.77 -9.10
CA ASN A 303 -9.65 -22.88 -10.05
C ASN A 303 -11.12 -23.02 -10.47
N ALA A 304 -11.66 -21.96 -11.10
CA ALA A 304 -13.01 -22.04 -11.66
C ALA A 304 -13.05 -23.06 -12.80
N ARG A 305 -14.04 -23.95 -12.77
CA ARG A 305 -14.36 -24.89 -13.85
C ARG A 305 -15.19 -24.21 -14.93
#